data_7133c55b04e9e9713339cde4bc86fb9f
#
_entry.id   7133c55b04e9e9713339cde4bc86fb9f
#
_cell.length_a   1.000
_cell.length_b   1.000
_cell.length_c   1.000
_cell.angle_alpha   90.00
_cell.angle_beta   90.00
_cell.angle_gamma   90.00
#
_symmetry.space_group_name_H-M   'P 1'
#
loop_
_entity.id
_entity.type
_entity.pdbx_description
1 polymer ?
#
loop_
_entity_poly.entity_id
_entity_poly.type
_entity_poly.pdbx_seq_one_letter_code
_entity_poly.pdbx_strand_id
1 'polypeptide(L)'
;MTNPERNVRVSPVGRFVLLLGANLTSMASSSLSPGLTAVQAEFQHVPGVAFWTSMVLTLPALFVILGGPLMGFLADRFGRKPLLVGSLILGGLSGSAAVLMPSLVLILVTRALVGLGIAGSMTATNSLVADYFDGDDRAKFMGQVTAFTGFSGVIFMPLGGILASLNWHYAFLSYLPALLMAPLAMIFIHEPQTVLAHETDALATRLKFKPVSIYIFIASMFNQLAFMSVPVFIAIYLKDLVGAGSIAVGWLGAFSSLFSFLAGLLYGRLNKRFSFLQINTVAFLTYTFGFLMIGLAHNWALVVIGDVLVGFGMGIIPSNLSTWLANEVQPLVRGRANGIYVTMMYLGNFGASVIFTPVAQVTGLKYVYLISGLVVALTGVMGVVLQNRMSRAAA
;
A
#
# COMPACT_ATOMS: atom_id res chain seq x y z
N MET A 1 -35.79 2.25 -7.35
CA MET A 1 -35.99 2.36 -8.80
C MET A 1 -34.63 2.21 -9.45
N THR A 2 -34.37 1.07 -10.06
CA THR A 2 -33.11 0.79 -10.79
C THR A 2 -33.15 1.51 -12.12
N ASN A 3 -32.21 2.43 -12.34
CA ASN A 3 -32.11 3.15 -13.61
C ASN A 3 -31.55 2.20 -14.68
N PRO A 4 -32.31 1.84 -15.73
CA PRO A 4 -31.91 0.81 -16.71
C PRO A 4 -30.72 1.22 -17.60
N GLU A 5 -30.31 2.49 -17.61
CA GLU A 5 -29.20 3.00 -18.43
C GLU A 5 -27.79 2.81 -17.82
N ARG A 6 -27.67 2.34 -16.59
CA ARG A 6 -26.38 2.19 -15.87
C ARG A 6 -25.65 0.84 -16.06
N ASN A 7 -26.25 -0.12 -16.76
CA ASN A 7 -25.64 -1.44 -16.98
C ASN A 7 -24.64 -1.44 -18.14
N VAL A 8 -23.56 -0.66 -18.05
CA VAL A 8 -22.39 -0.90 -18.91
C VAL A 8 -21.71 -2.16 -18.40
N ARG A 9 -21.99 -3.30 -19.05
CA ARG A 9 -21.31 -4.57 -18.72
C ARG A 9 -19.83 -4.43 -19.04
N VAL A 10 -19.02 -4.25 -18.00
CA VAL A 10 -17.56 -4.26 -18.14
C VAL A 10 -17.13 -5.65 -18.58
N SER A 11 -16.40 -5.73 -19.68
CA SER A 11 -15.87 -7.00 -20.18
C SER A 11 -14.94 -7.67 -19.14
N PRO A 12 -14.75 -9.00 -19.18
CA PRO A 12 -13.80 -9.68 -18.30
C PRO A 12 -12.38 -9.08 -18.39
N VAL A 13 -11.95 -8.69 -19.58
CA VAL A 13 -10.66 -8.01 -19.80
C VAL A 13 -10.66 -6.63 -19.16
N GLY A 14 -11.73 -5.85 -19.29
CA GLY A 14 -11.86 -4.55 -18.61
C GLY A 14 -11.79 -4.67 -17.09
N ARG A 15 -12.44 -5.69 -16.50
CA ARG A 15 -12.32 -5.99 -15.07
C ARG A 15 -10.88 -6.30 -14.66
N PHE A 16 -10.17 -7.09 -15.46
CA PHE A 16 -8.78 -7.43 -15.21
C PHE A 16 -7.87 -6.21 -15.30
N VAL A 17 -8.09 -5.31 -16.27
CA VAL A 17 -7.37 -4.03 -16.39
C VAL A 17 -7.59 -3.16 -15.15
N LEU A 18 -8.82 -3.07 -14.63
CA LEU A 18 -9.10 -2.31 -13.39
C LEU A 18 -8.41 -2.94 -12.17
N LEU A 19 -8.38 -4.26 -12.06
CA LEU A 19 -7.66 -4.96 -10.99
C LEU A 19 -6.16 -4.66 -11.03
N LEU A 20 -5.53 -4.72 -12.20
CA LEU A 20 -4.11 -4.42 -12.37
C LEU A 20 -3.81 -2.93 -12.18
N GLY A 21 -4.66 -2.04 -12.68
CA GLY A 21 -4.51 -0.59 -12.49
C GLY A 21 -4.50 -0.18 -11.02
N ALA A 22 -5.36 -0.80 -10.20
CA ALA A 22 -5.38 -0.60 -8.76
C ALA A 22 -4.10 -1.11 -8.06
N ASN A 23 -3.35 -2.02 -8.69
CA ASN A 23 -2.20 -2.71 -8.08
C ASN A 23 -0.82 -2.13 -8.47
N LEU A 24 -0.77 -1.04 -9.20
CA LEU A 24 0.49 -0.38 -9.56
C LEU A 24 1.35 -0.05 -8.33
N THR A 25 0.72 0.28 -7.20
CA THR A 25 1.39 0.51 -5.91
C THR A 25 2.14 -0.71 -5.40
N SER A 26 1.50 -1.89 -5.45
CA SER A 26 2.12 -3.14 -4.97
C SER A 26 3.30 -3.54 -5.84
N MET A 27 3.21 -3.34 -7.16
CA MET A 27 4.33 -3.57 -8.08
C MET A 27 5.52 -2.66 -7.72
N ALA A 28 5.25 -1.38 -7.36
CA ALA A 28 6.26 -0.39 -7.04
C ALA A 28 7.15 -0.78 -5.87
N SER A 29 6.58 -1.36 -4.82
CA SER A 29 7.29 -1.68 -3.58
C SER A 29 7.84 -3.10 -3.56
N SER A 30 7.03 -4.05 -4.03
CA SER A 30 7.33 -5.48 -3.85
C SER A 30 8.51 -5.96 -4.70
N SER A 31 8.62 -5.53 -5.94
CA SER A 31 9.67 -6.01 -6.86
C SER A 31 11.05 -5.39 -6.61
N LEU A 32 11.11 -4.20 -6.00
CA LEU A 32 12.38 -3.49 -5.82
C LEU A 32 13.06 -3.82 -4.49
N SER A 33 12.30 -4.20 -3.46
CA SER A 33 12.83 -4.49 -2.13
C SER A 33 13.99 -5.48 -2.12
N PRO A 34 13.95 -6.63 -2.83
CA PRO A 34 15.06 -7.57 -2.86
C PRO A 34 16.35 -7.03 -3.49
N GLY A 35 16.26 -6.02 -4.36
CA GLY A 35 17.41 -5.41 -5.07
C GLY A 35 18.07 -4.26 -4.32
N LEU A 36 17.53 -3.77 -3.21
CA LEU A 36 18.01 -2.55 -2.55
C LEU A 36 19.48 -2.63 -2.09
N THR A 37 19.94 -3.80 -1.66
CA THR A 37 21.34 -4.00 -1.27
C THR A 37 22.31 -3.76 -2.43
N ALA A 38 21.95 -4.17 -3.64
CA ALA A 38 22.74 -3.97 -4.83
C ALA A 38 22.73 -2.49 -5.28
N VAL A 39 21.57 -1.82 -5.21
CA VAL A 39 21.47 -0.37 -5.45
C VAL A 39 22.35 0.40 -4.47
N GLN A 40 22.31 0.08 -3.18
CA GLN A 40 23.14 0.74 -2.19
C GLN A 40 24.64 0.51 -2.42
N ALA A 41 25.04 -0.67 -2.86
CA ALA A 41 26.43 -0.99 -3.17
C ALA A 41 26.94 -0.24 -4.41
N GLU A 42 26.12 -0.11 -5.46
CA GLU A 42 26.46 0.62 -6.68
C GLU A 42 26.73 2.10 -6.40
N PHE A 43 25.89 2.73 -5.59
CA PHE A 43 25.97 4.16 -5.29
C PHE A 43 26.66 4.46 -3.95
N GLN A 44 27.52 3.56 -3.42
CA GLN A 44 28.18 3.74 -2.12
C GLN A 44 29.00 5.03 -1.99
N HIS A 45 29.42 5.61 -3.12
CA HIS A 45 30.15 6.88 -3.19
C HIS A 45 29.27 8.12 -2.94
N VAL A 46 27.92 7.96 -2.98
CA VAL A 46 26.99 9.07 -2.79
C VAL A 46 26.81 9.34 -1.27
N PRO A 47 27.04 10.58 -0.80
CA PRO A 47 26.79 10.91 0.61
C PRO A 47 25.35 10.63 1.00
N GLY A 48 25.13 9.92 2.11
CA GLY A 48 23.81 9.56 2.59
C GLY A 48 23.12 8.48 1.74
N VAL A 49 23.85 7.63 1.04
CA VAL A 49 23.32 6.60 0.14
C VAL A 49 22.23 5.73 0.78
N ALA A 50 22.36 5.36 2.06
CA ALA A 50 21.36 4.56 2.75
C ALA A 50 19.97 5.25 2.79
N PHE A 51 19.96 6.57 3.01
CA PHE A 51 18.74 7.37 2.98
C PHE A 51 18.15 7.44 1.56
N TRP A 52 18.95 7.79 0.58
CA TRP A 52 18.47 7.91 -0.81
C TRP A 52 18.03 6.58 -1.41
N THR A 53 18.70 5.48 -1.06
CA THR A 53 18.29 4.13 -1.48
C THR A 53 16.96 3.73 -0.84
N SER A 54 16.74 4.05 0.44
CA SER A 54 15.46 3.78 1.09
C SER A 54 14.31 4.59 0.43
N MET A 55 14.61 5.81 -0.05
CA MET A 55 13.66 6.66 -0.79
C MET A 55 13.23 6.04 -2.13
N VAL A 56 14.00 5.15 -2.73
CA VAL A 56 13.59 4.45 -3.97
C VAL A 56 12.25 3.72 -3.78
N LEU A 57 11.96 3.21 -2.57
CA LEU A 57 10.69 2.56 -2.25
C LEU A 57 9.62 3.52 -1.75
N THR A 58 9.99 4.53 -0.97
CA THR A 58 9.02 5.32 -0.20
C THR A 58 8.71 6.69 -0.81
N LEU A 59 9.56 7.22 -1.69
CA LEU A 59 9.31 8.49 -2.37
C LEU A 59 8.03 8.50 -3.22
N PRO A 60 7.64 7.41 -3.92
CA PRO A 60 6.36 7.38 -4.62
C PRO A 60 5.17 7.72 -3.72
N ALA A 61 5.19 7.32 -2.45
CA ALA A 61 4.12 7.60 -1.50
C ALA A 61 3.89 9.11 -1.27
N LEU A 62 4.97 9.90 -1.20
CA LEU A 62 4.86 11.36 -1.12
C LEU A 62 4.16 11.93 -2.35
N PHE A 63 4.53 11.45 -3.54
CA PHE A 63 3.91 11.94 -4.79
C PHE A 63 2.50 11.41 -5.01
N VAL A 64 2.10 10.31 -4.37
CA VAL A 64 0.68 9.91 -4.29
C VAL A 64 -0.11 10.93 -3.48
N ILE A 65 0.40 11.38 -2.33
CA ILE A 65 -0.28 12.38 -1.49
C ILE A 65 -0.42 13.70 -2.25
N LEU A 66 0.69 14.20 -2.80
CA LEU A 66 0.72 15.49 -3.51
C LEU A 66 -0.07 15.44 -4.83
N GLY A 67 -0.03 14.31 -5.51
CA GLY A 67 -0.70 14.09 -6.79
C GLY A 67 -2.20 13.85 -6.67
N GLY A 68 -2.70 13.34 -5.53
CA GLY A 68 -4.11 12.98 -5.36
C GLY A 68 -5.10 14.08 -5.75
N PRO A 69 -5.00 15.30 -5.22
CA PRO A 69 -5.87 16.42 -5.61
C PRO A 69 -5.77 16.78 -7.09
N LEU A 70 -4.55 16.77 -7.65
CA LEU A 70 -4.32 17.04 -9.07
C LEU A 70 -4.99 15.96 -9.95
N MET A 71 -4.86 14.70 -9.58
CA MET A 71 -5.46 13.59 -10.34
C MET A 71 -6.99 13.60 -10.25
N GLY A 72 -7.56 14.02 -9.10
CA GLY A 72 -9.00 14.28 -8.98
C GLY A 72 -9.46 15.33 -9.97
N PHE A 73 -8.80 16.50 -10.00
CA PHE A 73 -9.10 17.56 -10.95
C PHE A 73 -8.97 17.12 -12.42
N LEU A 74 -7.94 16.32 -12.74
CA LEU A 74 -7.75 15.79 -14.10
C LEU A 74 -8.85 14.76 -14.47
N ALA A 75 -9.30 13.94 -13.51
CA ALA A 75 -10.41 13.01 -13.71
C ALA A 75 -11.71 13.75 -14.08
N ASP A 76 -12.00 14.84 -13.38
CA ASP A 76 -13.21 15.63 -13.60
C ASP A 76 -13.16 16.39 -14.93
N ARG A 77 -11.96 16.88 -15.33
CA ARG A 77 -11.79 17.68 -16.53
C ARG A 77 -11.68 16.87 -17.81
N PHE A 78 -10.92 15.77 -17.81
CA PHE A 78 -10.58 15.00 -19.00
C PHE A 78 -11.27 13.64 -19.07
N GLY A 79 -11.93 13.24 -17.99
CA GLY A 79 -12.56 11.93 -17.86
C GLY A 79 -11.67 10.90 -17.17
N ARG A 80 -12.29 9.80 -16.79
CA ARG A 80 -11.69 8.76 -15.93
C ARG A 80 -10.86 7.77 -16.72
N LYS A 81 -11.31 7.42 -17.94
CA LYS A 81 -10.56 6.52 -18.85
C LYS A 81 -9.25 7.15 -19.33
N PRO A 82 -9.22 8.41 -19.87
CA PRO A 82 -7.97 9.06 -20.24
C PRO A 82 -7.00 9.18 -19.07
N LEU A 83 -7.50 9.47 -17.87
CA LEU A 83 -6.66 9.52 -16.67
C LEU A 83 -6.06 8.15 -16.35
N LEU A 84 -6.84 7.05 -16.40
CA LEU A 84 -6.33 5.70 -16.17
C LEU A 84 -5.24 5.35 -17.18
N VAL A 85 -5.50 5.56 -18.48
CA VAL A 85 -4.55 5.25 -19.54
C VAL A 85 -3.27 6.06 -19.40
N GLY A 86 -3.38 7.38 -19.22
CA GLY A 86 -2.23 8.27 -19.00
C GLY A 86 -1.41 7.89 -17.77
N SER A 87 -2.07 7.48 -16.69
CA SER A 87 -1.43 7.06 -15.44
C SER A 87 -0.70 5.71 -15.59
N LEU A 88 -1.26 4.76 -16.31
CA LEU A 88 -0.61 3.48 -16.63
C LEU A 88 0.62 3.69 -17.52
N ILE A 89 0.53 4.58 -18.51
CA ILE A 89 1.66 4.95 -19.36
C ILE A 89 2.73 5.65 -18.52
N LEU A 90 2.36 6.67 -17.75
CA LEU A 90 3.29 7.41 -16.90
C LEU A 90 3.99 6.49 -15.89
N GLY A 91 3.24 5.67 -15.15
CA GLY A 91 3.78 4.75 -14.16
C GLY A 91 4.63 3.64 -14.78
N GLY A 92 4.17 3.07 -15.91
CA GLY A 92 4.88 2.02 -16.62
C GLY A 92 6.18 2.51 -17.28
N LEU A 93 6.14 3.64 -18.00
CA LEU A 93 7.32 4.24 -18.62
C LEU A 93 8.34 4.72 -17.58
N SER A 94 7.90 5.54 -16.63
CA SER A 94 8.82 6.06 -15.60
C SER A 94 9.37 4.92 -14.73
N GLY A 95 8.53 3.91 -14.39
CA GLY A 95 8.96 2.74 -13.66
C GLY A 95 10.05 1.96 -14.38
N SER A 96 9.82 1.62 -15.64
CA SER A 96 10.75 0.85 -16.47
C SER A 96 11.97 1.66 -16.92
N ALA A 97 11.83 2.97 -17.17
CA ALA A 97 12.94 3.83 -17.57
C ALA A 97 14.09 3.86 -16.55
N ALA A 98 13.80 3.56 -15.28
CA ALA A 98 14.83 3.48 -14.24
C ALA A 98 15.91 2.42 -14.54
N VAL A 99 15.64 1.44 -15.40
CA VAL A 99 16.64 0.46 -15.90
C VAL A 99 17.82 1.16 -16.58
N LEU A 100 17.58 2.27 -17.25
CA LEU A 100 18.57 3.01 -18.04
C LEU A 100 19.18 4.18 -17.28
N MET A 101 18.79 4.42 -16.02
CA MET A 101 19.21 5.62 -15.29
C MET A 101 20.61 5.43 -14.67
N PRO A 102 21.61 6.27 -15.04
CA PRO A 102 22.98 6.11 -14.58
C PRO A 102 23.23 6.73 -13.19
N SER A 103 22.27 7.40 -12.59
CA SER A 103 22.43 8.07 -11.30
C SER A 103 21.25 7.87 -10.38
N LEU A 104 21.52 7.84 -9.06
CA LEU A 104 20.50 7.67 -8.03
C LEU A 104 19.47 8.81 -8.06
N VAL A 105 19.88 10.04 -8.38
CA VAL A 105 18.98 11.20 -8.52
C VAL A 105 17.96 10.97 -9.65
N LEU A 106 18.40 10.50 -10.82
CA LEU A 106 17.50 10.20 -11.93
C LEU A 106 16.55 9.04 -11.60
N ILE A 107 17.03 8.02 -10.88
CA ILE A 107 16.17 6.96 -10.36
C ILE A 107 15.09 7.58 -9.44
N LEU A 108 15.43 8.47 -8.51
CA LEU A 108 14.47 9.12 -7.63
C LEU A 108 13.46 9.99 -8.38
N VAL A 109 13.87 10.68 -9.46
CA VAL A 109 12.93 11.40 -10.34
C VAL A 109 11.93 10.44 -10.96
N THR A 110 12.39 9.28 -11.46
CA THR A 110 11.46 8.26 -11.97
C THR A 110 10.50 7.75 -10.88
N ARG A 111 10.96 7.64 -9.62
CA ARG A 111 10.09 7.25 -8.48
C ARG A 111 9.01 8.27 -8.19
N ALA A 112 9.34 9.57 -8.28
CA ALA A 112 8.37 10.65 -8.16
C ALA A 112 7.27 10.56 -9.24
N LEU A 113 7.66 10.34 -10.50
CA LEU A 113 6.71 10.15 -11.60
C LEU A 113 5.86 8.89 -11.45
N VAL A 114 6.45 7.78 -10.96
CA VAL A 114 5.69 6.57 -10.61
C VAL A 114 4.63 6.89 -9.54
N GLY A 115 4.98 7.70 -8.53
CA GLY A 115 4.01 8.12 -7.51
C GLY A 115 2.82 8.88 -8.10
N LEU A 116 3.04 9.77 -9.06
CA LEU A 116 1.96 10.45 -9.79
C LEU A 116 1.13 9.46 -10.62
N GLY A 117 1.78 8.50 -11.29
CA GLY A 117 1.09 7.42 -12.00
C GLY A 117 0.20 6.57 -11.08
N ILE A 118 0.69 6.23 -9.88
CA ILE A 118 -0.10 5.52 -8.86
C ILE A 118 -1.31 6.37 -8.43
N ALA A 119 -1.10 7.65 -8.12
CA ALA A 119 -2.19 8.55 -7.71
C ALA A 119 -3.31 8.60 -8.75
N GLY A 120 -2.95 8.78 -10.02
CA GLY A 120 -3.93 8.85 -11.11
C GLY A 120 -4.62 7.51 -11.38
N SER A 121 -3.87 6.40 -11.37
CA SER A 121 -4.43 5.06 -11.55
C SER A 121 -5.41 4.70 -10.44
N MET A 122 -5.08 4.98 -9.17
CA MET A 122 -5.98 4.78 -8.02
C MET A 122 -7.25 5.64 -8.13
N THR A 123 -7.10 6.94 -8.43
CA THR A 123 -8.23 7.86 -8.57
C THR A 123 -9.15 7.40 -9.70
N ALA A 124 -8.60 7.13 -10.87
CA ALA A 124 -9.38 6.67 -12.03
C ALA A 124 -10.07 5.33 -11.77
N THR A 125 -9.36 4.34 -11.21
CA THR A 125 -9.92 3.01 -10.93
C THR A 125 -11.05 3.09 -9.92
N ASN A 126 -10.86 3.83 -8.81
CA ASN A 126 -11.91 3.97 -7.79
C ASN A 126 -13.16 4.67 -8.35
N SER A 127 -12.98 5.69 -9.20
CA SER A 127 -14.09 6.37 -9.86
C SER A 127 -14.80 5.48 -10.87
N LEU A 128 -14.07 4.78 -11.74
CA LEU A 128 -14.64 3.85 -12.71
C LEU A 128 -15.40 2.69 -12.04
N VAL A 129 -14.86 2.16 -10.95
CA VAL A 129 -15.55 1.12 -10.17
C VAL A 129 -16.85 1.67 -9.56
N ALA A 130 -16.85 2.92 -9.09
CA ALA A 130 -18.05 3.56 -8.56
C ALA A 130 -19.11 3.80 -9.64
N ASP A 131 -18.70 3.99 -10.90
CA ASP A 131 -19.62 4.20 -12.01
C ASP A 131 -20.16 2.90 -12.62
N TYR A 132 -19.32 1.86 -12.67
CA TYR A 132 -19.66 0.60 -13.30
C TYR A 132 -20.45 -0.35 -12.41
N PHE A 133 -20.26 -0.24 -11.09
CA PHE A 133 -20.79 -1.20 -10.13
C PHE A 133 -21.57 -0.48 -9.03
N ASP A 134 -22.75 -1.00 -8.69
CA ASP A 134 -23.58 -0.53 -7.61
C ASP A 134 -23.72 -1.60 -6.51
N GLY A 135 -24.02 -1.14 -5.29
CA GLY A 135 -24.41 -2.00 -4.17
C GLY A 135 -23.44 -3.15 -3.90
N ASP A 136 -23.96 -4.37 -3.90
CA ASP A 136 -23.21 -5.59 -3.58
C ASP A 136 -22.15 -5.93 -4.64
N ASP A 137 -22.38 -5.60 -5.90
CA ASP A 137 -21.41 -5.88 -6.99
C ASP A 137 -20.18 -4.98 -6.88
N ARG A 138 -20.37 -3.71 -6.46
CA ARG A 138 -19.27 -2.81 -6.12
C ARG A 138 -18.47 -3.35 -4.94
N ALA A 139 -19.14 -3.79 -3.88
CA ALA A 139 -18.48 -4.36 -2.71
C ALA A 139 -17.68 -5.63 -3.07
N LYS A 140 -18.24 -6.52 -3.88
CA LYS A 140 -17.57 -7.72 -4.39
C LYS A 140 -16.34 -7.37 -5.21
N PHE A 141 -16.44 -6.41 -6.16
CA PHE A 141 -15.32 -6.00 -7.00
C PHE A 141 -14.19 -5.36 -6.19
N MET A 142 -14.52 -4.47 -5.24
CA MET A 142 -13.54 -3.88 -4.32
C MET A 142 -12.85 -4.94 -3.44
N GLY A 143 -13.59 -5.97 -3.03
CA GLY A 143 -13.02 -7.15 -2.38
C GLY A 143 -12.02 -7.89 -3.28
N GLN A 144 -12.31 -8.05 -4.57
CA GLN A 144 -11.36 -8.62 -5.55
C GLN A 144 -10.11 -7.75 -5.72
N VAL A 145 -10.25 -6.42 -5.78
CA VAL A 145 -9.12 -5.47 -5.82
C VAL A 145 -8.21 -5.67 -4.60
N THR A 146 -8.78 -5.72 -3.41
CA THR A 146 -8.03 -5.92 -2.16
C THR A 146 -7.33 -7.28 -2.13
N ALA A 147 -8.03 -8.35 -2.51
CA ALA A 147 -7.47 -9.69 -2.59
C ALA A 147 -6.31 -9.75 -3.60
N PHE A 148 -6.48 -9.16 -4.78
CA PHE A 148 -5.46 -9.11 -5.80
C PHE A 148 -4.23 -8.31 -5.34
N THR A 149 -4.44 -7.21 -4.60
CA THR A 149 -3.36 -6.42 -3.99
C THR A 149 -2.54 -7.27 -3.01
N GLY A 150 -3.18 -8.01 -2.11
CA GLY A 150 -2.49 -8.93 -1.20
C GLY A 150 -1.74 -10.04 -1.93
N PHE A 151 -2.35 -10.62 -2.97
CA PHE A 151 -1.75 -11.70 -3.76
C PHE A 151 -0.61 -11.23 -4.68
N SER A 152 -0.61 -9.96 -5.10
CA SER A 152 0.40 -9.43 -6.03
C SER A 152 1.82 -9.56 -5.49
N GLY A 153 2.03 -9.42 -4.19
CA GLY A 153 3.33 -9.62 -3.55
C GLY A 153 3.87 -11.05 -3.70
N VAL A 154 2.99 -12.06 -3.75
CA VAL A 154 3.39 -13.46 -3.98
C VAL A 154 4.06 -13.65 -5.34
N ILE A 155 3.68 -12.83 -6.33
CA ILE A 155 4.24 -12.86 -7.69
C ILE A 155 5.40 -11.89 -7.83
N PHE A 156 5.22 -10.63 -7.45
CA PHE A 156 6.19 -9.57 -7.74
C PHE A 156 7.43 -9.60 -6.86
N MET A 157 7.35 -10.13 -5.63
CA MET A 157 8.54 -10.24 -4.77
C MET A 157 9.54 -11.28 -5.26
N PRO A 158 9.17 -12.54 -5.56
CA PRO A 158 10.10 -13.50 -6.16
C PRO A 158 10.60 -13.05 -7.54
N LEU A 159 9.72 -12.48 -8.37
CA LEU A 159 10.11 -11.94 -9.68
C LEU A 159 11.18 -10.86 -9.51
N GLY A 160 10.96 -9.91 -8.59
CA GLY A 160 11.94 -8.87 -8.26
C GLY A 160 13.26 -9.46 -7.74
N GLY A 161 13.20 -10.48 -6.87
CA GLY A 161 14.37 -11.19 -6.34
C GLY A 161 15.18 -11.88 -7.42
N ILE A 162 14.53 -12.58 -8.37
CA ILE A 162 15.17 -13.23 -9.51
C ILE A 162 15.78 -12.20 -10.45
N LEU A 163 15.03 -11.18 -10.84
CA LEU A 163 15.52 -10.12 -11.72
C LEU A 163 16.70 -9.37 -11.08
N ALA A 164 16.62 -9.03 -9.80
CA ALA A 164 17.69 -8.37 -9.07
C ALA A 164 18.94 -9.24 -8.90
N SER A 165 18.81 -10.57 -8.86
CA SER A 165 19.96 -11.48 -8.78
C SER A 165 20.76 -11.53 -10.08
N LEU A 166 20.10 -11.29 -11.23
CA LEU A 166 20.75 -11.19 -12.53
C LEU A 166 21.43 -9.83 -12.71
N ASN A 167 20.66 -8.78 -12.49
CA ASN A 167 21.13 -7.39 -12.45
C ASN A 167 20.04 -6.58 -11.71
N TRP A 168 20.42 -5.79 -10.70
CA TRP A 168 19.45 -5.02 -9.92
C TRP A 168 18.60 -4.05 -10.75
N HIS A 169 19.13 -3.55 -11.88
CA HIS A 169 18.39 -2.72 -12.82
C HIS A 169 17.16 -3.46 -13.37
N TYR A 170 17.24 -4.78 -13.58
CA TYR A 170 16.13 -5.55 -14.16
C TYR A 170 14.91 -5.64 -13.25
N ALA A 171 15.07 -5.43 -11.93
CA ALA A 171 13.93 -5.34 -11.03
C ALA A 171 12.92 -4.24 -11.43
N PHE A 172 13.39 -3.18 -12.10
CA PHE A 172 12.52 -2.11 -12.62
C PHE A 172 11.70 -2.54 -13.83
N LEU A 173 12.04 -3.62 -14.55
CA LEU A 173 11.23 -4.16 -15.63
C LEU A 173 9.88 -4.73 -15.16
N SER A 174 9.73 -4.95 -13.86
CA SER A 174 8.45 -5.34 -13.26
C SER A 174 7.32 -4.32 -13.46
N TYR A 175 7.63 -3.10 -13.93
CA TYR A 175 6.64 -2.09 -14.31
C TYR A 175 6.11 -2.24 -15.75
N LEU A 176 6.74 -3.04 -16.60
CA LEU A 176 6.28 -3.27 -17.99
C LEU A 176 4.82 -3.76 -18.08
N PRO A 177 4.31 -4.64 -17.18
CA PRO A 177 2.91 -5.01 -17.22
C PRO A 177 1.95 -3.82 -17.14
N ALA A 178 2.28 -2.76 -16.39
CA ALA A 178 1.46 -1.55 -16.33
C ALA A 178 1.40 -0.84 -17.70
N LEU A 179 2.52 -0.79 -18.41
CA LEU A 179 2.59 -0.21 -19.75
C LEU A 179 1.80 -1.05 -20.76
N LEU A 180 1.87 -2.39 -20.66
CA LEU A 180 1.10 -3.30 -21.51
C LEU A 180 -0.41 -3.22 -21.25
N MET A 181 -0.82 -2.82 -20.04
CA MET A 181 -2.24 -2.63 -19.70
C MET A 181 -2.83 -1.34 -20.31
N ALA A 182 -2.01 -0.33 -20.64
CA ALA A 182 -2.51 0.92 -21.20
C ALA A 182 -3.31 0.73 -22.52
N PRO A 183 -2.82 0.02 -23.56
CA PRO A 183 -3.62 -0.24 -24.76
C PRO A 183 -4.86 -1.08 -24.46
N LEU A 184 -4.80 -2.04 -23.53
CA LEU A 184 -5.99 -2.79 -23.11
C LEU A 184 -7.02 -1.90 -22.42
N ALA A 185 -6.56 -0.93 -21.59
CA ALA A 185 -7.45 0.08 -21.02
C ALA A 185 -8.09 0.95 -22.10
N MET A 186 -7.34 1.34 -23.14
CA MET A 186 -7.89 2.10 -24.27
C MET A 186 -9.01 1.36 -25.01
N ILE A 187 -8.89 0.04 -25.19
CA ILE A 187 -9.83 -0.79 -25.94
C ILE A 187 -11.03 -1.21 -25.08
N PHE A 188 -10.78 -1.70 -23.87
CA PHE A 188 -11.79 -2.43 -23.07
C PHE A 188 -12.44 -1.61 -21.96
N ILE A 189 -11.90 -0.42 -21.64
CA ILE A 189 -12.53 0.51 -20.70
C ILE A 189 -13.31 1.56 -21.49
N HIS A 190 -14.57 1.77 -21.12
CA HIS A 190 -15.43 2.79 -21.72
C HIS A 190 -15.49 3.99 -20.78
N GLU A 191 -15.55 5.20 -21.32
CA GLU A 191 -15.79 6.39 -20.51
C GLU A 191 -17.25 6.37 -20.06
N PRO A 192 -17.56 6.38 -18.76
CA PRO A 192 -18.92 6.47 -18.30
C PRO A 192 -19.53 7.81 -18.69
N GLN A 193 -20.79 7.81 -19.14
CA GLN A 193 -21.52 9.06 -19.29
C GLN A 193 -21.74 9.67 -17.89
N THR A 194 -20.95 10.67 -17.55
CA THR A 194 -20.97 11.28 -16.23
C THR A 194 -22.23 12.13 -16.10
N VAL A 195 -23.19 11.63 -15.35
CA VAL A 195 -24.16 12.54 -14.73
C VAL A 195 -23.39 13.26 -13.62
N LEU A 196 -23.08 14.54 -13.82
CA LEU A 196 -22.52 15.42 -12.80
C LEU A 196 -23.51 15.47 -11.63
N ALA A 197 -23.42 14.49 -10.73
CA ALA A 197 -24.13 14.53 -9.47
C ALA A 197 -23.49 15.67 -8.65
N HIS A 198 -24.29 16.64 -8.29
CA HIS A 198 -23.89 17.81 -7.53
C HIS A 198 -23.28 17.40 -6.18
N GLU A 199 -21.96 17.36 -6.09
CA GLU A 199 -21.24 17.23 -4.82
C GLU A 199 -21.26 18.52 -3.97
N THR A 200 -22.00 19.54 -4.39
CA THR A 200 -22.08 20.84 -3.72
C THR A 200 -22.50 20.76 -2.27
N ASP A 201 -23.37 19.83 -1.92
CA ASP A 201 -23.86 19.66 -0.53
C ASP A 201 -22.83 18.98 0.39
N ALA A 202 -21.96 18.12 -0.16
CA ALA A 202 -20.93 17.46 0.63
C ALA A 202 -19.81 18.42 1.06
N LEU A 203 -19.46 19.42 0.26
CA LEU A 203 -18.44 20.42 0.57
C LEU A 203 -18.85 21.36 1.71
N ALA A 204 -20.14 21.66 1.86
CA ALA A 204 -20.67 22.51 2.91
C ALA A 204 -20.72 21.84 4.29
N THR A 205 -20.67 20.50 4.36
CA THR A 205 -20.74 19.76 5.62
C THR A 205 -19.42 19.82 6.36
N ARG A 206 -19.39 20.47 7.53
CA ARG A 206 -18.21 20.48 8.42
C ARG A 206 -17.88 19.05 8.86
N LEU A 207 -16.65 18.63 8.60
CA LEU A 207 -16.12 17.34 9.06
C LEU A 207 -15.92 17.39 10.59
N LYS A 208 -16.83 16.76 11.33
CA LYS A 208 -16.64 16.47 12.75
C LYS A 208 -16.34 14.98 12.89
N PHE A 209 -15.09 14.66 13.21
CA PHE A 209 -14.69 13.27 13.45
C PHE A 209 -14.82 12.92 14.93
N LYS A 210 -15.38 11.74 15.21
CA LYS A 210 -15.35 11.16 16.53
C LYS A 210 -13.92 10.75 16.92
N PRO A 211 -13.58 10.64 18.20
CA PRO A 211 -12.27 10.19 18.66
C PRO A 211 -11.81 8.86 18.03
N VAL A 212 -12.75 7.94 17.77
CA VAL A 212 -12.50 6.65 17.08
C VAL A 212 -11.99 6.87 15.66
N SER A 213 -12.58 7.78 14.90
CA SER A 213 -12.12 8.08 13.53
C SER A 213 -10.70 8.67 13.54
N ILE A 214 -10.39 9.53 14.51
CA ILE A 214 -9.04 10.09 14.69
C ILE A 214 -8.04 8.97 15.01
N TYR A 215 -8.42 8.06 15.91
CA TYR A 215 -7.63 6.86 16.21
C TYR A 215 -7.34 6.05 14.94
N ILE A 216 -8.36 5.78 14.12
CA ILE A 216 -8.21 5.00 12.88
C ILE A 216 -7.22 5.67 11.93
N PHE A 217 -7.26 6.99 11.78
CA PHE A 217 -6.30 7.75 10.95
C PHE A 217 -4.87 7.60 11.45
N ILE A 218 -4.66 7.78 12.75
CA ILE A 218 -3.35 7.64 13.40
C ILE A 218 -2.86 6.18 13.31
N ALA A 219 -3.73 5.22 13.58
CA ALA A 219 -3.42 3.80 13.50
C ALA A 219 -3.04 3.37 12.08
N SER A 220 -3.69 3.90 11.04
CA SER A 220 -3.32 3.61 9.65
C SER A 220 -1.93 4.13 9.29
N MET A 221 -1.57 5.32 9.77
CA MET A 221 -0.25 5.91 9.58
C MET A 221 0.84 5.08 10.25
N PHE A 222 0.67 4.74 11.53
CA PHE A 222 1.66 3.96 12.27
C PHE A 222 1.75 2.51 11.81
N ASN A 223 0.64 1.90 11.40
CA ASN A 223 0.64 0.59 10.77
C ASN A 223 1.50 0.58 9.50
N GLN A 224 1.32 1.56 8.63
CA GLN A 224 2.07 1.63 7.38
C GLN A 224 3.53 2.04 7.58
N LEU A 225 3.80 2.92 8.55
CA LEU A 225 5.15 3.28 8.98
C LEU A 225 5.93 2.04 9.42
N ALA A 226 5.36 1.24 10.32
CA ALA A 226 5.98 0.02 10.80
C ALA A 226 6.14 -1.03 9.68
N PHE A 227 5.09 -1.24 8.87
CA PHE A 227 5.14 -2.20 7.76
C PHE A 227 6.28 -1.90 6.80
N MET A 228 6.46 -0.65 6.41
CA MET A 228 7.48 -0.26 5.44
C MET A 228 8.92 -0.49 5.95
N SER A 229 9.12 -0.66 7.25
CA SER A 229 10.44 -1.06 7.77
C SER A 229 10.90 -2.42 7.21
N VAL A 230 9.97 -3.34 6.89
CA VAL A 230 10.31 -4.64 6.30
C VAL A 230 10.82 -4.46 4.87
N PRO A 231 10.02 -4.05 3.86
CA PRO A 231 10.49 -3.98 2.49
C PRO A 231 11.68 -3.04 2.29
N VAL A 232 11.86 -2.03 3.14
CA VAL A 232 12.98 -1.08 3.04
C VAL A 232 14.29 -1.66 3.59
N PHE A 233 14.26 -2.38 4.71
CA PHE A 233 15.48 -2.77 5.42
C PHE A 233 15.76 -4.28 5.44
N ILE A 234 14.77 -5.12 5.11
CA ILE A 234 14.89 -6.58 5.27
C ILE A 234 16.02 -7.19 4.41
N ALA A 235 16.23 -6.66 3.19
CA ALA A 235 17.27 -7.15 2.30
C ALA A 235 18.67 -6.90 2.89
N ILE A 236 18.88 -5.71 3.47
CA ILE A 236 20.16 -5.33 4.09
C ILE A 236 20.33 -6.15 5.38
N TYR A 237 19.28 -6.22 6.21
CA TYR A 237 19.31 -6.95 7.47
C TYR A 237 19.64 -8.44 7.28
N LEU A 238 19.03 -9.10 6.30
CA LEU A 238 19.28 -10.51 6.02
C LEU A 238 20.64 -10.77 5.37
N LYS A 239 21.13 -9.82 4.58
CA LYS A 239 22.49 -9.90 4.06
C LYS A 239 23.51 -9.87 5.19
N ASP A 240 23.34 -8.98 6.16
CA ASP A 240 24.24 -8.85 7.31
C ASP A 240 24.10 -10.03 8.29
N LEU A 241 22.88 -10.55 8.49
CA LEU A 241 22.62 -11.60 9.47
C LEU A 241 23.07 -12.98 9.01
N VAL A 242 22.75 -13.35 7.75
CA VAL A 242 22.91 -14.72 7.22
C VAL A 242 23.48 -14.77 5.79
N GLY A 243 23.95 -13.64 5.24
CA GLY A 243 24.47 -13.59 3.88
C GLY A 243 23.42 -13.82 2.78
N ALA A 244 22.14 -13.57 3.06
CA ALA A 244 21.05 -13.85 2.11
C ALA A 244 21.14 -12.99 0.86
N GLY A 245 20.95 -13.61 -0.31
CA GLY A 245 20.83 -12.92 -1.59
C GLY A 245 19.40 -12.49 -1.94
N SER A 246 19.26 -11.72 -3.02
CA SER A 246 17.99 -11.14 -3.47
C SER A 246 16.87 -12.19 -3.69
N ILE A 247 17.21 -13.39 -4.17
CA ILE A 247 16.24 -14.47 -4.39
C ILE A 247 15.61 -14.90 -3.04
N ALA A 248 16.44 -15.09 -2.00
CA ALA A 248 15.94 -15.49 -0.69
C ALA A 248 15.02 -14.43 -0.08
N VAL A 249 15.37 -13.13 -0.21
CA VAL A 249 14.54 -12.00 0.21
C VAL A 249 13.21 -11.97 -0.57
N GLY A 250 13.26 -12.22 -1.87
CA GLY A 250 12.07 -12.29 -2.71
C GLY A 250 11.08 -13.39 -2.26
N TRP A 251 11.58 -14.58 -1.96
CA TRP A 251 10.76 -15.69 -1.44
C TRP A 251 10.24 -15.41 -0.03
N LEU A 252 11.05 -14.81 0.85
CA LEU A 252 10.58 -14.39 2.17
C LEU A 252 9.36 -13.49 2.06
N GLY A 253 9.45 -12.43 1.26
CA GLY A 253 8.34 -11.52 1.05
C GLY A 253 7.13 -12.16 0.36
N ALA A 254 7.33 -13.18 -0.49
CA ALA A 254 6.24 -13.96 -1.06
C ALA A 254 5.47 -14.72 0.01
N PHE A 255 6.17 -15.36 0.96
CA PHE A 255 5.54 -16.03 2.10
C PHE A 255 4.75 -15.03 2.95
N SER A 256 5.34 -13.90 3.32
CA SER A 256 4.66 -12.83 4.05
C SER A 256 3.39 -12.35 3.33
N SER A 257 3.48 -12.12 2.01
CA SER A 257 2.35 -11.71 1.17
C SER A 257 1.26 -12.79 1.09
N LEU A 258 1.64 -14.06 1.02
CA LEU A 258 0.68 -15.17 1.02
C LEU A 258 -0.11 -15.22 2.34
N PHE A 259 0.57 -15.10 3.48
CA PHE A 259 -0.10 -15.06 4.78
C PHE A 259 -0.94 -13.79 4.96
N SER A 260 -0.51 -12.66 4.41
CA SER A 260 -1.33 -11.43 4.36
C SER A 260 -2.61 -11.64 3.56
N PHE A 261 -2.52 -12.27 2.39
CA PHE A 261 -3.68 -12.61 1.57
C PHE A 261 -4.65 -13.55 2.30
N LEU A 262 -4.13 -14.65 2.89
CA LEU A 262 -4.94 -15.60 3.65
C LEU A 262 -5.61 -14.95 4.86
N ALA A 263 -4.90 -14.09 5.57
CA ALA A 263 -5.43 -13.32 6.70
C ALA A 263 -6.56 -12.36 6.27
N GLY A 264 -6.39 -11.70 5.11
CA GLY A 264 -7.43 -10.86 4.51
C GLY A 264 -8.70 -11.64 4.16
N LEU A 265 -8.56 -12.88 3.62
CA LEU A 265 -9.71 -13.76 3.37
C LEU A 265 -10.41 -14.19 4.68
N LEU A 266 -9.64 -14.40 5.75
CA LEU A 266 -10.17 -14.76 7.05
C LEU A 266 -10.92 -13.61 7.72
N TYR A 267 -10.53 -12.35 7.43
CA TYR A 267 -11.13 -11.15 8.03
C TYR A 267 -12.66 -11.11 7.92
N GLY A 268 -13.20 -11.48 6.76
CA GLY A 268 -14.65 -11.50 6.57
C GLY A 268 -15.41 -12.44 7.51
N ARG A 269 -14.77 -13.55 7.96
CA ARG A 269 -15.34 -14.46 8.99
C ARG A 269 -15.14 -13.91 10.39
N LEU A 270 -14.00 -13.30 10.66
CA LEU A 270 -13.69 -12.71 11.97
C LEU A 270 -14.64 -11.55 12.28
N ASN A 271 -14.89 -10.66 11.32
CA ASN A 271 -15.75 -9.49 11.49
C ASN A 271 -17.23 -9.83 11.78
N LYS A 272 -17.67 -11.08 11.48
CA LYS A 272 -19.02 -11.57 11.85
C LYS A 272 -19.12 -12.03 13.30
N ARG A 273 -18.00 -12.34 13.97
CA ARG A 273 -17.96 -12.95 15.29
C ARG A 273 -17.35 -12.05 16.37
N PHE A 274 -16.48 -11.13 15.99
CA PHE A 274 -15.70 -10.30 16.90
C PHE A 274 -15.90 -8.82 16.58
N SER A 275 -15.77 -7.97 17.60
CA SER A 275 -15.81 -6.52 17.42
C SER A 275 -14.55 -6.01 16.71
N PHE A 276 -14.65 -4.84 16.08
CA PHE A 276 -13.50 -4.17 15.44
C PHE A 276 -12.30 -4.04 16.38
N LEU A 277 -12.53 -3.69 17.66
CA LEU A 277 -11.47 -3.56 18.64
C LEU A 277 -10.81 -4.91 18.95
N GLN A 278 -11.58 -5.98 19.16
CA GLN A 278 -11.02 -7.30 19.44
C GLN A 278 -10.12 -7.79 18.31
N ILE A 279 -10.62 -7.67 17.06
CA ILE A 279 -9.84 -8.02 15.87
C ILE A 279 -8.56 -7.18 15.81
N ASN A 280 -8.69 -5.87 16.04
CA ASN A 280 -7.57 -4.94 16.01
C ASN A 280 -6.52 -5.26 17.07
N THR A 281 -6.94 -5.56 18.31
CA THR A 281 -6.03 -5.91 19.42
C THR A 281 -5.25 -7.18 19.11
N VAL A 282 -5.91 -8.25 18.67
CA VAL A 282 -5.24 -9.50 18.32
C VAL A 282 -4.29 -9.30 17.14
N ALA A 283 -4.71 -8.58 16.11
CA ALA A 283 -3.88 -8.32 14.95
C ALA A 283 -2.63 -7.48 15.28
N PHE A 284 -2.77 -6.43 16.10
CA PHE A 284 -1.63 -5.64 16.57
C PHE A 284 -0.69 -6.41 17.48
N LEU A 285 -1.20 -7.29 18.34
CA LEU A 285 -0.37 -8.19 19.15
C LEU A 285 0.43 -9.15 18.26
N THR A 286 -0.22 -9.82 17.31
CA THR A 286 0.46 -10.72 16.36
C THR A 286 1.55 -9.96 15.59
N TYR A 287 1.26 -8.76 15.15
CA TYR A 287 2.16 -7.89 14.43
C TYR A 287 3.37 -7.46 15.27
N THR A 288 3.13 -7.10 16.54
CA THR A 288 4.17 -6.79 17.54
C THR A 288 5.11 -7.97 17.74
N PHE A 289 4.56 -9.18 17.96
CA PHE A 289 5.38 -10.38 18.11
C PHE A 289 6.21 -10.68 16.86
N GLY A 290 5.64 -10.46 15.65
CA GLY A 290 6.38 -10.59 14.40
C GLY A 290 7.61 -9.67 14.35
N PHE A 291 7.45 -8.40 14.66
CA PHE A 291 8.56 -7.43 14.71
C PHE A 291 9.61 -7.77 15.80
N LEU A 292 9.16 -8.20 16.97
CA LEU A 292 10.08 -8.64 18.04
C LEU A 292 10.90 -9.85 17.59
N MET A 293 10.28 -10.82 16.92
CA MET A 293 11.00 -11.99 16.40
C MET A 293 12.03 -11.60 15.33
N ILE A 294 11.70 -10.67 14.41
CA ILE A 294 12.67 -10.16 13.43
C ILE A 294 13.81 -9.40 14.14
N GLY A 295 13.49 -8.49 15.06
CA GLY A 295 14.48 -7.66 15.74
C GLY A 295 15.41 -8.44 16.67
N LEU A 296 14.95 -9.56 17.23
CA LEU A 296 15.72 -10.45 18.10
C LEU A 296 16.29 -11.67 17.35
N ALA A 297 16.10 -11.74 16.03
CA ALA A 297 16.54 -12.88 15.25
C ALA A 297 18.06 -13.02 15.24
N HIS A 298 18.50 -14.24 15.38
CA HIS A 298 19.90 -14.65 15.24
C HIS A 298 20.08 -15.74 14.16
N ASN A 299 18.98 -16.12 13.51
CA ASN A 299 18.98 -17.07 12.40
C ASN A 299 17.82 -16.78 11.42
N TRP A 300 17.90 -17.42 10.26
CA TRP A 300 16.91 -17.31 9.20
C TRP A 300 15.48 -17.67 9.65
N ALA A 301 15.34 -18.74 10.42
CA ALA A 301 14.02 -19.26 10.78
C ALA A 301 13.20 -18.27 11.62
N LEU A 302 13.83 -17.58 12.57
CA LEU A 302 13.16 -16.54 13.38
C LEU A 302 12.71 -15.35 12.52
N VAL A 303 13.49 -14.96 11.50
CA VAL A 303 13.08 -13.90 10.57
C VAL A 303 11.87 -14.35 9.74
N VAL A 304 11.88 -15.58 9.22
CA VAL A 304 10.75 -16.13 8.44
C VAL A 304 9.47 -16.15 9.27
N ILE A 305 9.52 -16.68 10.49
CA ILE A 305 8.35 -16.74 11.36
C ILE A 305 7.87 -15.34 11.71
N GLY A 306 8.79 -14.43 12.04
CA GLY A 306 8.47 -13.05 12.34
C GLY A 306 7.82 -12.34 11.17
N ASP A 307 8.36 -12.49 9.96
CA ASP A 307 7.82 -11.84 8.75
C ASP A 307 6.45 -12.41 8.33
N VAL A 308 6.22 -13.71 8.53
CA VAL A 308 4.89 -14.32 8.36
C VAL A 308 3.87 -13.71 9.33
N LEU A 309 4.23 -13.51 10.60
CA LEU A 309 3.36 -12.85 11.58
C LEU A 309 3.10 -11.38 11.21
N VAL A 310 4.11 -10.68 10.70
CA VAL A 310 3.98 -9.33 10.15
C VAL A 310 3.01 -9.34 8.96
N GLY A 311 3.17 -10.27 8.03
CA GLY A 311 2.26 -10.44 6.89
C GLY A 311 0.82 -10.69 7.35
N PHE A 312 0.60 -11.56 8.31
CA PHE A 312 -0.72 -11.85 8.87
C PHE A 312 -1.38 -10.59 9.47
N GLY A 313 -0.65 -9.82 10.27
CA GLY A 313 -1.12 -8.55 10.81
C GLY A 313 -1.49 -7.56 9.71
N MET A 314 -0.65 -7.45 8.67
CA MET A 314 -0.88 -6.56 7.52
C MET A 314 -2.11 -6.95 6.70
N GLY A 315 -2.49 -8.22 6.65
CA GLY A 315 -3.71 -8.66 5.98
C GLY A 315 -5.00 -8.27 6.70
N ILE A 316 -4.97 -8.20 8.04
CA ILE A 316 -6.14 -7.92 8.87
C ILE A 316 -6.30 -6.43 9.17
N ILE A 317 -5.23 -5.75 9.61
CA ILE A 317 -5.31 -4.40 10.17
C ILE A 317 -5.90 -3.39 9.19
N PRO A 318 -5.42 -3.25 7.94
CA PRO A 318 -6.00 -2.27 7.01
C PRO A 318 -7.46 -2.55 6.67
N SER A 319 -7.82 -3.84 6.51
CA SER A 319 -9.20 -4.26 6.24
C SER A 319 -10.12 -3.92 7.41
N ASN A 320 -9.64 -4.13 8.64
CA ASN A 320 -10.39 -3.82 9.86
C ASN A 320 -10.56 -2.31 10.06
N LEU A 321 -9.47 -1.54 9.94
CA LEU A 321 -9.51 -0.09 10.12
C LEU A 321 -10.38 0.61 9.07
N SER A 322 -10.30 0.22 7.80
CA SER A 322 -11.12 0.81 6.73
C SER A 322 -12.61 0.49 6.90
N THR A 323 -12.94 -0.76 7.27
CA THR A 323 -14.32 -1.17 7.54
C THR A 323 -14.87 -0.46 8.79
N TRP A 324 -14.08 -0.36 9.85
CA TRP A 324 -14.44 0.35 11.07
C TRP A 324 -14.70 1.84 10.77
N LEU A 325 -13.83 2.51 10.02
CA LEU A 325 -14.04 3.90 9.60
C LEU A 325 -15.34 4.07 8.82
N ALA A 326 -15.62 3.19 7.86
CA ALA A 326 -16.84 3.25 7.07
C ALA A 326 -18.12 3.11 7.91
N ASN A 327 -18.07 2.39 9.06
CA ASN A 327 -19.20 2.26 9.99
C ASN A 327 -19.32 3.45 10.96
N GLU A 328 -18.22 4.15 11.25
CA GLU A 328 -18.22 5.30 12.18
C GLU A 328 -18.66 6.61 11.55
N VAL A 329 -18.45 6.77 10.22
CA VAL A 329 -18.73 8.02 9.54
C VAL A 329 -20.04 7.97 8.77
N GLN A 330 -20.72 9.12 8.68
CA GLN A 330 -21.96 9.24 7.91
C GLN A 330 -21.73 8.95 6.42
N PRO A 331 -22.70 8.35 5.71
CA PRO A 331 -22.55 8.00 4.28
C PRO A 331 -22.08 9.17 3.41
N LEU A 332 -22.59 10.37 3.66
CA LEU A 332 -22.29 11.59 2.89
C LEU A 332 -20.80 11.99 2.95
N VAL A 333 -20.11 11.70 4.05
CA VAL A 333 -18.69 12.12 4.25
C VAL A 333 -17.70 10.95 4.17
N ARG A 334 -18.17 9.71 3.86
CA ARG A 334 -17.31 8.52 3.77
C ARG A 334 -16.14 8.68 2.78
N GLY A 335 -16.41 9.28 1.63
CA GLY A 335 -15.36 9.50 0.61
C GLY A 335 -14.23 10.38 1.15
N ARG A 336 -14.58 11.49 1.82
CA ARG A 336 -13.59 12.42 2.42
C ARG A 336 -12.83 11.78 3.58
N ALA A 337 -13.52 11.02 4.43
CA ALA A 337 -12.88 10.27 5.51
C ALA A 337 -11.90 9.21 4.97
N ASN A 338 -12.29 8.47 3.92
CA ASN A 338 -11.40 7.52 3.26
C ASN A 338 -10.20 8.20 2.60
N GLY A 339 -10.38 9.39 2.03
CA GLY A 339 -9.27 10.20 1.50
C GLY A 339 -8.24 10.54 2.58
N ILE A 340 -8.69 10.96 3.77
CA ILE A 340 -7.80 11.22 4.92
C ILE A 340 -7.11 9.92 5.37
N TYR A 341 -7.84 8.81 5.47
CA TYR A 341 -7.29 7.50 5.82
C TYR A 341 -6.15 7.09 4.87
N VAL A 342 -6.36 7.20 3.56
CA VAL A 342 -5.37 6.88 2.54
C VAL A 342 -4.17 7.83 2.62
N THR A 343 -4.40 9.13 2.83
CA THR A 343 -3.33 10.13 3.01
C THR A 343 -2.46 9.78 4.22
N MET A 344 -3.06 9.43 5.36
CA MET A 344 -2.32 9.02 6.56
C MET A 344 -1.53 7.73 6.33
N MET A 345 -2.11 6.76 5.61
CA MET A 345 -1.42 5.54 5.22
C MET A 345 -0.16 5.84 4.37
N TYR A 346 -0.27 6.67 3.34
CA TYR A 346 0.87 7.04 2.50
C TYR A 346 1.88 7.93 3.24
N LEU A 347 1.44 8.76 4.19
CA LEU A 347 2.33 9.52 5.07
C LEU A 347 3.18 8.59 5.93
N GLY A 348 2.60 7.52 6.49
CA GLY A 348 3.33 6.47 7.18
C GLY A 348 4.33 5.75 6.27
N ASN A 349 3.93 5.44 5.04
CA ASN A 349 4.80 4.81 4.03
C ASN A 349 6.04 5.67 3.75
N PHE A 350 5.85 6.94 3.40
CA PHE A 350 6.95 7.88 3.16
C PHE A 350 7.79 8.10 4.42
N GLY A 351 7.14 8.26 5.57
CA GLY A 351 7.78 8.49 6.88
C GLY A 351 8.75 7.37 7.29
N ALA A 352 8.55 6.15 6.80
CA ALA A 352 9.41 5.03 7.17
C ALA A 352 10.89 5.26 6.83
N SER A 353 11.20 5.73 5.62
CA SER A 353 12.58 6.05 5.25
C SER A 353 13.11 7.26 6.02
N VAL A 354 12.28 8.29 6.23
CA VAL A 354 12.68 9.52 6.93
C VAL A 354 13.03 9.24 8.40
N ILE A 355 12.24 8.40 9.06
CA ILE A 355 12.38 8.11 10.49
C ILE A 355 13.35 6.96 10.72
N PHE A 356 13.21 5.85 10.01
CA PHE A 356 13.97 4.64 10.32
C PHE A 356 15.37 4.60 9.72
N THR A 357 15.67 5.36 8.64
CA THR A 357 17.05 5.35 8.13
C THR A 357 18.05 5.97 9.11
N PRO A 358 17.79 7.16 9.71
CA PRO A 358 18.67 7.68 10.75
C PRO A 358 18.78 6.74 11.96
N VAL A 359 17.67 6.12 12.37
CA VAL A 359 17.68 5.12 13.46
C VAL A 359 18.58 3.95 13.08
N ALA A 360 18.45 3.38 11.89
CA ALA A 360 19.28 2.27 11.41
C ALA A 360 20.77 2.60 11.42
N GLN A 361 21.12 3.83 11.00
CA GLN A 361 22.52 4.29 10.95
C GLN A 361 23.14 4.47 12.35
N VAL A 362 22.38 4.93 13.34
CA VAL A 362 22.88 5.21 14.68
C VAL A 362 22.84 3.98 15.60
N THR A 363 21.75 3.22 15.54
CA THR A 363 21.50 2.14 16.51
C THR A 363 21.64 0.73 15.90
N GLY A 364 21.58 0.62 14.57
CA GLY A 364 21.59 -0.63 13.83
C GLY A 364 20.18 -1.14 13.44
N LEU A 365 20.15 -2.02 12.44
CA LEU A 365 18.92 -2.49 11.80
C LEU A 365 17.98 -3.26 12.74
N LYS A 366 18.50 -4.02 13.72
CA LYS A 366 17.66 -4.73 14.69
C LYS A 366 16.74 -3.79 15.47
N TYR A 367 17.23 -2.59 15.81
CA TYR A 367 16.44 -1.61 16.57
C TYR A 367 15.32 -0.98 15.73
N VAL A 368 15.47 -0.92 14.40
CA VAL A 368 14.36 -0.51 13.53
C VAL A 368 13.16 -1.43 13.73
N TYR A 369 13.37 -2.76 13.75
CA TYR A 369 12.29 -3.71 13.97
C TYR A 369 11.74 -3.67 15.40
N LEU A 370 12.59 -3.53 16.42
CA LEU A 370 12.15 -3.41 17.80
C LEU A 370 11.30 -2.14 18.00
N ILE A 371 11.72 -1.02 17.43
CA ILE A 371 10.96 0.25 17.47
C ILE A 371 9.65 0.12 16.68
N SER A 372 9.68 -0.53 15.51
CA SER A 372 8.45 -0.81 14.75
C SER A 372 7.46 -1.64 15.58
N GLY A 373 7.95 -2.68 16.27
CA GLY A 373 7.14 -3.47 17.20
C GLY A 373 6.55 -2.64 18.36
N LEU A 374 7.35 -1.74 18.94
CA LEU A 374 6.89 -0.83 20.00
C LEU A 374 5.81 0.14 19.49
N VAL A 375 6.01 0.75 18.33
CA VAL A 375 5.03 1.66 17.69
C VAL A 375 3.69 0.93 17.46
N VAL A 376 3.76 -0.28 16.95
CA VAL A 376 2.58 -1.13 16.72
C VAL A 376 1.88 -1.49 18.03
N ALA A 377 2.64 -1.89 19.06
CA ALA A 377 2.11 -2.21 20.39
C ALA A 377 1.39 -1.01 21.01
N LEU A 378 2.04 0.15 21.01
CA LEU A 378 1.46 1.39 21.53
C LEU A 378 0.18 1.80 20.78
N THR A 379 0.16 1.60 19.48
CA THR A 379 -1.03 1.86 18.66
C THR A 379 -2.19 0.93 19.04
N GLY A 380 -1.91 -0.34 19.27
CA GLY A 380 -2.91 -1.30 19.76
C GLY A 380 -3.44 -0.93 21.16
N VAL A 381 -2.55 -0.60 22.10
CA VAL A 381 -2.93 -0.16 23.46
C VAL A 381 -3.76 1.11 23.42
N MET A 382 -3.41 2.09 22.58
CA MET A 382 -4.18 3.33 22.40
C MET A 382 -5.64 3.03 22.00
N GLY A 383 -5.87 2.05 21.12
CA GLY A 383 -7.23 1.63 20.74
C GLY A 383 -8.03 1.06 21.91
N VAL A 384 -7.42 0.20 22.72
CA VAL A 384 -8.06 -0.39 23.92
C VAL A 384 -8.40 0.70 24.94
N VAL A 385 -7.45 1.60 25.24
CA VAL A 385 -7.66 2.70 26.21
C VAL A 385 -8.77 3.64 25.75
N LEU A 386 -8.80 3.98 24.46
CA LEU A 386 -9.85 4.85 23.90
C LEU A 386 -11.22 4.23 24.06
N GLN A 387 -11.39 2.95 23.73
CA GLN A 387 -12.66 2.27 23.86
C GLN A 387 -13.13 2.16 25.31
N ASN A 388 -12.24 1.83 26.24
CA ASN A 388 -12.56 1.77 27.66
C ASN A 388 -13.05 3.13 28.20
N ARG A 389 -12.44 4.24 27.74
CA ARG A 389 -12.92 5.59 28.10
C ARG A 389 -14.31 5.89 27.55
N MET A 390 -14.56 5.50 26.30
CA MET A 390 -15.86 5.72 25.67
C MET A 390 -16.97 4.89 26.32
N SER A 391 -16.71 3.63 26.68
CA SER A 391 -17.66 2.78 27.39
C SER A 391 -18.02 3.32 28.79
N ARG A 392 -17.04 3.90 29.50
CA ARG A 392 -17.26 4.53 30.80
C ARG A 392 -18.02 5.87 30.71
N ALA A 393 -17.89 6.58 29.61
CA ALA A 393 -18.62 7.84 29.38
C ALA A 393 -20.07 7.62 28.91
N ALA A 394 -20.40 6.41 28.46
CA ALA A 394 -21.75 6.01 28.04
C ALA A 394 -22.53 5.26 29.13
N ALA A 395 -21.86 4.78 30.20
CA ALA A 395 -22.45 4.22 31.41
C ALA A 395 -22.71 5.28 32.48
#